data_72e1a8eb8c5ccd5f6d590471c1d1c0dc
#
_entry.id   72e1a8eb8c5ccd5f6d590471c1d1c0dc
#
_cell.length_a   1.000
_cell.length_b   1.000
_cell.length_c   1.000
_cell.angle_alpha   90.00
_cell.angle_beta   90.00
_cell.angle_gamma   90.00
#
_symmetry.space_group_name_H-M   'P 1'
#
loop_
_entity.id
_entity.type
_entity.pdbx_description
1 polymer ?
#
loop_
_entity_poly.entity_id
_entity_poly.type
_entity_poly.pdbx_seq_one_letter_code
_entity_poly.pdbx_strand_id
1 'polypeptide(L)'
;MTDPPSDNGPAERVIELRLPSKLGYEKVAMDTASSLARRMGFVPERIEALRTAIAEAVTNAIEHGNAHDSEMRVLVMLTAREDELVVRVADEGRKQLGQEQTAPTPRIEEALTRQDKGGWGIWLIRELMDEVEFTTAPSGGNQVRMVIHLER
;
A
#
# COMPACT_ATOMS: atom_id res chain seq x y z
N MET A 1 4.00 36.09 3.38
CA MET A 1 3.19 34.89 3.50
C MET A 1 2.94 34.31 2.13
N THR A 2 3.20 33.05 2.03
CA THR A 2 2.98 32.38 0.77
C THR A 2 1.54 31.92 0.71
N ASP A 3 0.93 32.12 -0.41
CA ASP A 3 -0.39 31.57 -0.63
C ASP A 3 -0.33 30.06 -0.64
N PRO A 4 -1.38 29.41 -0.20
CA PRO A 4 -1.42 27.97 -0.30
C PRO A 4 -1.27 27.58 -1.76
N PRO A 5 -0.52 26.54 -2.01
CA PRO A 5 -0.34 26.11 -3.40
C PRO A 5 -1.66 25.73 -3.98
N SER A 6 -1.79 26.04 -5.21
CA SER A 6 -2.78 25.51 -6.08
C SER A 6 -4.21 25.72 -5.74
N ASP A 7 -4.57 26.89 -6.02
CA ASP A 7 -5.98 27.09 -6.20
C ASP A 7 -6.40 26.71 -7.58
N ASN A 8 -5.47 26.34 -8.45
CA ASN A 8 -5.77 26.15 -9.85
C ASN A 8 -5.78 24.71 -10.28
N GLY A 9 -5.40 23.81 -9.39
CA GLY A 9 -5.40 22.39 -9.72
C GLY A 9 -6.35 21.65 -8.80
N PRO A 10 -6.59 20.36 -9.12
CA PRO A 10 -7.34 19.52 -8.21
C PRO A 10 -6.62 19.45 -6.89
N ALA A 11 -7.33 19.69 -5.83
CA ALA A 11 -6.74 19.67 -4.52
C ALA A 11 -6.37 18.22 -4.17
N GLU A 12 -5.12 18.00 -3.83
CA GLU A 12 -4.71 16.72 -3.31
C GLU A 12 -5.04 16.70 -1.82
N ARG A 13 -5.61 15.60 -1.39
CA ARG A 13 -5.89 15.37 0.02
C ARG A 13 -5.02 14.23 0.48
N VAL A 14 -4.21 14.50 1.49
CA VAL A 14 -3.25 13.53 1.99
C VAL A 14 -3.61 13.14 3.41
N ILE A 15 -3.67 11.84 3.64
CA ILE A 15 -3.86 11.27 4.97
C ILE A 15 -2.66 10.40 5.27
N GLU A 16 -2.02 10.63 6.40
CA GLU A 16 -0.88 9.83 6.83
C GLU A 16 -1.23 9.05 8.07
N LEU A 17 -0.83 7.79 8.08
CA LEU A 17 -0.99 6.92 9.23
C LEU A 17 0.38 6.37 9.61
N ARG A 18 0.70 6.42 10.88
CA ARG A 18 1.90 5.77 11.41
C ARG A 18 1.41 4.64 12.29
N LEU A 19 1.56 3.44 11.81
CA LEU A 19 1.01 2.28 12.49
C LEU A 19 2.09 1.54 13.25
N PRO A 20 1.76 1.02 14.45
CA PRO A 20 2.66 0.06 15.08
C PRO A 20 2.88 -1.13 14.14
N SER A 21 4.10 -1.63 14.10
CA SER A 21 4.41 -2.78 13.26
C SER A 21 3.96 -4.06 13.94
N LYS A 22 2.66 -4.22 13.99
CA LYS A 22 2.02 -5.33 14.69
C LYS A 22 0.80 -5.77 13.91
N LEU A 23 0.68 -7.07 13.69
CA LEU A 23 -0.46 -7.61 12.95
C LEU A 23 -1.77 -7.21 13.60
N GLY A 24 -2.74 -6.89 12.79
CA GLY A 24 -4.02 -6.34 13.20
C GLY A 24 -4.16 -4.88 12.81
N TYR A 25 -3.06 -4.13 12.80
CA TYR A 25 -3.11 -2.71 12.44
C TYR A 25 -3.30 -2.48 10.95
N GLU A 26 -3.13 -3.50 10.12
CA GLU A 26 -3.47 -3.39 8.70
C GLU A 26 -4.95 -3.03 8.53
N LYS A 27 -5.79 -3.42 9.48
CA LYS A 27 -7.23 -3.13 9.41
C LYS A 27 -7.51 -1.63 9.56
N VAL A 28 -6.70 -0.94 10.33
CA VAL A 28 -6.83 0.52 10.46
C VAL A 28 -6.59 1.19 9.11
N ALA A 29 -5.54 0.76 8.41
CA ALA A 29 -5.24 1.30 7.08
C ALA A 29 -6.35 0.95 6.09
N MET A 30 -6.84 -0.29 6.14
CA MET A 30 -7.92 -0.74 5.26
C MET A 30 -9.18 0.11 5.46
N ASP A 31 -9.56 0.33 6.70
CA ASP A 31 -10.77 1.08 7.01
C ASP A 31 -10.64 2.55 6.63
N THR A 32 -9.48 3.13 6.86
CA THR A 32 -9.22 4.52 6.50
C THR A 32 -9.30 4.69 4.99
N ALA A 33 -8.64 3.79 4.25
CA ALA A 33 -8.66 3.85 2.79
C ALA A 33 -10.05 3.63 2.22
N SER A 34 -10.80 2.72 2.83
CA SER A 34 -12.19 2.46 2.39
C SER A 34 -13.06 3.70 2.55
N SER A 35 -12.92 4.37 3.69
CA SER A 35 -13.67 5.57 3.95
C SER A 35 -13.35 6.65 2.92
N LEU A 36 -12.06 6.84 2.64
CA LEU A 36 -11.63 7.83 1.67
C LEU A 36 -12.10 7.48 0.26
N ALA A 37 -11.94 6.21 -0.14
CA ALA A 37 -12.36 5.76 -1.47
C ALA A 37 -13.86 5.92 -1.66
N ARG A 38 -14.63 5.65 -0.62
CA ARG A 38 -16.08 5.81 -0.67
C ARG A 38 -16.44 7.27 -0.92
N ARG A 39 -15.76 8.18 -0.24
CA ARG A 39 -15.98 9.62 -0.45
C ARG A 39 -15.60 10.06 -1.85
N MET A 40 -14.61 9.39 -2.47
CA MET A 40 -14.21 9.70 -3.83
C MET A 40 -15.17 9.16 -4.88
N GLY A 41 -16.01 8.20 -4.51
CA GLY A 41 -16.99 7.62 -5.45
C GLY A 41 -16.61 6.28 -6.03
N PHE A 42 -15.62 5.60 -5.46
CA PHE A 42 -15.27 4.25 -5.93
C PHE A 42 -16.43 3.29 -5.66
N VAL A 43 -16.65 2.38 -6.61
CA VAL A 43 -17.68 1.35 -6.43
C VAL A 43 -17.21 0.27 -5.46
N PRO A 44 -18.14 -0.46 -4.84
CA PRO A 44 -17.77 -1.44 -3.80
C PRO A 44 -16.73 -2.46 -4.20
N GLU A 45 -16.77 -2.96 -5.44
CA GLU A 45 -15.79 -3.95 -5.88
C GLU A 45 -14.38 -3.38 -5.92
N ARG A 46 -14.26 -2.11 -6.30
CA ARG A 46 -12.96 -1.44 -6.35
C ARG A 46 -12.46 -1.16 -4.94
N ILE A 47 -13.37 -0.84 -4.04
CA ILE A 47 -13.00 -0.63 -2.62
C ILE A 47 -12.50 -1.93 -2.02
N GLU A 48 -13.13 -3.05 -2.34
CA GLU A 48 -12.66 -4.34 -1.83
C GLU A 48 -11.29 -4.72 -2.40
N ALA A 49 -11.05 -4.43 -3.67
CA ALA A 49 -9.73 -4.64 -4.25
C ALA A 49 -8.68 -3.81 -3.53
N LEU A 50 -9.00 -2.55 -3.26
CA LEU A 50 -8.10 -1.65 -2.53
C LEU A 50 -7.82 -2.18 -1.12
N ARG A 51 -8.85 -2.60 -0.41
CA ARG A 51 -8.69 -3.15 0.94
C ARG A 51 -7.75 -4.35 0.95
N THR A 52 -7.94 -5.25 0.02
CA THR A 52 -7.10 -6.45 -0.07
C THR A 52 -5.64 -6.08 -0.38
N ALA A 53 -5.43 -5.18 -1.32
CA ALA A 53 -4.08 -4.75 -1.67
C ALA A 53 -3.39 -4.08 -0.47
N ILE A 54 -4.10 -3.25 0.27
CA ILE A 54 -3.55 -2.59 1.45
C ILE A 54 -3.23 -3.61 2.53
N ALA A 55 -4.13 -4.56 2.76
CA ALA A 55 -3.89 -5.61 3.75
C ALA A 55 -2.59 -6.35 3.44
N GLU A 56 -2.38 -6.71 2.18
CA GLU A 56 -1.17 -7.41 1.77
C GLU A 56 0.07 -6.54 1.92
N ALA A 57 -0.03 -5.27 1.51
CA ALA A 57 1.11 -4.37 1.57
C ALA A 57 1.54 -4.09 3.01
N VAL A 58 0.57 -3.83 3.89
CA VAL A 58 0.88 -3.55 5.30
C VAL A 58 1.39 -4.81 6.00
N THR A 59 0.78 -5.95 5.73
CA THR A 59 1.23 -7.22 6.31
C THR A 59 2.66 -7.53 5.87
N ASN A 60 2.97 -7.32 4.59
CA ASN A 60 4.33 -7.50 4.10
C ASN A 60 5.31 -6.55 4.80
N ALA A 61 4.91 -5.31 5.01
CA ALA A 61 5.75 -4.36 5.71
C ALA A 61 6.05 -4.82 7.14
N ILE A 62 5.04 -5.34 7.83
CA ILE A 62 5.19 -5.83 9.20
C ILE A 62 6.05 -7.09 9.25
N GLU A 63 5.73 -8.07 8.41
CA GLU A 63 6.36 -9.39 8.50
C GLU A 63 7.74 -9.44 7.88
N HIS A 64 7.89 -8.82 6.72
CA HIS A 64 9.14 -8.92 5.96
C HIS A 64 10.01 -7.69 6.07
N GLY A 65 9.43 -6.50 5.95
CA GLY A 65 10.18 -5.27 6.05
C GLY A 65 10.70 -5.02 7.44
N ASN A 66 9.82 -5.01 8.42
CA ASN A 66 10.16 -4.74 9.82
C ASN A 66 10.42 -6.01 10.63
N ALA A 67 10.28 -7.18 10.00
CA ALA A 67 10.55 -8.48 10.62
C ALA A 67 9.86 -8.65 11.98
N HIS A 68 8.61 -8.23 12.06
CA HIS A 68 7.79 -8.29 13.29
C HIS A 68 8.34 -7.47 14.46
N ASP A 69 9.24 -6.53 14.20
CA ASP A 69 9.78 -5.67 15.25
C ASP A 69 8.75 -4.60 15.60
N SER A 70 8.10 -4.75 16.76
CA SER A 70 7.04 -3.86 17.18
C SER A 70 7.51 -2.45 17.53
N GLU A 71 8.82 -2.25 17.66
CA GLU A 71 9.37 -0.91 17.89
C GLU A 71 9.44 -0.09 16.60
N MET A 72 9.32 -0.76 15.46
CA MET A 72 9.30 -0.07 14.19
C MET A 72 7.87 0.36 13.82
N ARG A 73 7.77 1.18 12.82
CA ARG A 73 6.47 1.68 12.36
C ARG A 73 6.27 1.36 10.89
N VAL A 74 5.01 1.31 10.50
CA VAL A 74 4.63 1.25 9.09
C VAL A 74 3.95 2.57 8.77
N LEU A 75 4.46 3.25 7.76
CA LEU A 75 3.88 4.51 7.31
C LEU A 75 2.96 4.23 6.14
N VAL A 76 1.72 4.66 6.24
CA VAL A 76 0.76 4.56 5.14
C VAL A 76 0.34 5.96 4.77
N MET A 77 0.54 6.31 3.50
CA MET A 77 0.16 7.62 3.00
C MET A 77 -0.87 7.45 1.90
N LEU A 78 -2.02 8.07 2.10
CA LEU A 78 -3.12 8.02 1.14
C LEU A 78 -3.24 9.39 0.50
N THR A 79 -3.09 9.46 -0.81
CA THR A 79 -3.22 10.71 -1.54
C THR A 79 -4.40 10.61 -2.50
N ALA A 80 -5.45 11.35 -2.19
CA ALA A 80 -6.64 11.39 -3.04
C ALA A 80 -6.47 12.50 -4.06
N ARG A 81 -6.51 12.13 -5.33
CA ARG A 81 -6.50 13.06 -6.44
C ARG A 81 -7.85 13.02 -7.11
N GLU A 82 -8.01 13.83 -8.15
CA GLU A 82 -9.31 13.90 -8.80
C GLU A 82 -9.78 12.54 -9.35
N ASP A 83 -8.89 11.84 -10.02
CA ASP A 83 -9.26 10.60 -10.71
C ASP A 83 -8.53 9.36 -10.20
N GLU A 84 -7.82 9.46 -9.11
CA GLU A 84 -7.08 8.32 -8.61
C GLU A 84 -6.77 8.44 -7.13
N LEU A 85 -6.56 7.31 -6.51
CA LEU A 85 -6.08 7.25 -5.14
C LEU A 85 -4.71 6.60 -5.16
N VAL A 86 -3.72 7.27 -4.60
CA VAL A 86 -2.36 6.77 -4.50
C VAL A 86 -2.12 6.33 -3.05
N VAL A 87 -1.65 5.12 -2.88
CA VAL A 87 -1.34 4.57 -1.56
C VAL A 87 0.13 4.22 -1.51
N ARG A 88 0.84 4.77 -0.52
CA ARG A 88 2.23 4.40 -0.27
C ARG A 88 2.31 3.72 1.08
N VAL A 89 2.96 2.56 1.11
CA VAL A 89 3.18 1.82 2.33
C VAL A 89 4.69 1.63 2.48
N ALA A 90 5.26 2.18 3.56
CA ALA A 90 6.69 2.14 3.79
C ALA A 90 6.99 1.51 5.13
N ASP A 91 8.05 0.69 5.18
CA ASP A 91 8.53 0.14 6.43
C ASP A 91 9.85 0.81 6.81
N GLU A 92 10.32 0.52 8.00
CA GLU A 92 11.59 1.05 8.52
C GLU A 92 12.67 -0.02 8.51
N GLY A 93 12.37 -1.19 7.98
CA GLY A 93 13.28 -2.30 7.98
C GLY A 93 14.45 -2.11 7.02
N ARG A 94 15.43 -2.99 7.11
CA ARG A 94 16.62 -2.93 6.27
C ARG A 94 16.61 -3.97 5.18
N LYS A 95 15.65 -4.87 5.21
CA LYS A 95 15.57 -5.93 4.23
C LYS A 95 15.00 -5.39 2.93
N GLN A 96 15.65 -5.68 1.82
CA GLN A 96 15.23 -5.20 0.50
C GLN A 96 14.16 -6.12 -0.07
N LEU A 97 12.90 -5.83 0.25
CA LEU A 97 11.80 -6.65 -0.26
C LEU A 97 11.69 -6.62 -1.77
N GLY A 98 11.89 -5.44 -2.35
CA GLY A 98 11.65 -5.27 -3.77
C GLY A 98 12.53 -6.13 -4.66
N GLN A 99 13.74 -6.42 -4.23
CA GLN A 99 14.67 -7.16 -5.08
C GLN A 99 14.29 -8.61 -5.29
N GLU A 100 13.74 -9.24 -4.26
CA GLU A 100 13.34 -10.63 -4.38
C GLU A 100 11.91 -10.80 -4.84
N GLN A 101 11.06 -9.87 -4.44
CA GLN A 101 9.64 -10.04 -4.61
C GLN A 101 9.07 -9.29 -5.80
N THR A 102 9.89 -8.57 -6.52
CA THR A 102 9.50 -8.00 -7.81
C THR A 102 9.81 -8.94 -8.97
N ALA A 103 10.24 -10.14 -8.67
CA ALA A 103 10.46 -11.18 -9.67
C ALA A 103 9.15 -11.43 -10.44
N PRO A 104 9.22 -12.10 -11.59
CA PRO A 104 8.02 -12.41 -12.35
C PRO A 104 6.97 -13.07 -11.51
N THR A 105 5.72 -12.85 -11.90
CA THR A 105 4.56 -13.40 -11.21
C THR A 105 4.74 -14.89 -10.95
N PRO A 106 4.64 -15.35 -9.71
CA PRO A 106 4.78 -16.76 -9.43
C PRO A 106 3.60 -17.55 -10.00
N ARG A 107 3.85 -18.78 -10.33
CA ARG A 107 2.77 -19.66 -10.74
C ARG A 107 1.88 -19.95 -9.54
N ILE A 108 0.61 -20.14 -9.81
CA ILE A 108 -0.34 -20.43 -8.75
C ILE A 108 0.09 -21.68 -7.96
N GLU A 109 0.54 -22.71 -8.66
CA GLU A 109 0.98 -23.94 -8.01
C GLU A 109 2.14 -23.69 -7.07
N GLU A 110 3.10 -22.85 -7.50
CA GLU A 110 4.23 -22.52 -6.66
C GLU A 110 3.81 -21.74 -5.44
N ALA A 111 2.89 -20.78 -5.63
CA ALA A 111 2.39 -19.97 -4.52
C ALA A 111 1.66 -20.83 -3.49
N LEU A 112 0.89 -21.81 -3.95
CA LEU A 112 0.13 -22.66 -3.05
C LEU A 112 1.01 -23.64 -2.29
N THR A 113 2.15 -24.03 -2.83
CA THR A 113 3.05 -24.97 -2.17
C THR A 113 4.07 -24.28 -1.26
N ARG A 114 4.25 -22.98 -1.39
CA ARG A 114 5.18 -22.25 -0.54
C ARG A 114 4.57 -21.97 0.82
N GLN A 115 5.39 -22.14 1.83
CA GLN A 115 5.02 -21.69 3.18
C GLN A 115 5.08 -20.18 3.27
N ASP A 116 5.91 -19.59 2.47
CA ASP A 116 6.12 -18.16 2.44
C ASP A 116 5.09 -17.53 1.48
N LYS A 117 4.28 -16.64 1.99
CA LYS A 117 3.20 -16.00 1.24
C LYS A 117 3.61 -14.68 0.60
N GLY A 118 4.88 -14.29 0.76
CA GLY A 118 5.33 -12.99 0.26
C GLY A 118 5.17 -12.83 -1.24
N GLY A 119 5.55 -13.85 -2.00
CA GLY A 119 5.42 -13.79 -3.46
C GLY A 119 3.97 -13.73 -3.92
N TRP A 120 3.11 -14.45 -3.22
CA TRP A 120 1.68 -14.46 -3.53
C TRP A 120 1.05 -13.09 -3.25
N GLY A 121 1.40 -12.48 -2.10
CA GLY A 121 0.88 -11.17 -1.75
C GLY A 121 1.27 -10.08 -2.74
N ILE A 122 2.52 -10.09 -3.19
CA ILE A 122 2.99 -9.13 -4.20
C ILE A 122 2.24 -9.32 -5.52
N TRP A 123 2.07 -10.57 -5.93
CA TRP A 123 1.30 -10.88 -7.14
C TRP A 123 -0.12 -10.33 -7.03
N LEU A 124 -0.74 -10.54 -5.87
CA LEU A 124 -2.11 -10.12 -5.64
C LEU A 124 -2.23 -8.60 -5.71
N ILE A 125 -1.29 -7.87 -5.12
CA ILE A 125 -1.27 -6.42 -5.20
C ILE A 125 -1.25 -5.96 -6.66
N ARG A 126 -0.40 -6.58 -7.46
CA ARG A 126 -0.29 -6.20 -8.88
C ARG A 126 -1.53 -6.51 -9.67
N GLU A 127 -2.23 -7.60 -9.31
CA GLU A 127 -3.48 -7.96 -9.98
C GLU A 127 -4.62 -7.01 -9.63
N LEU A 128 -4.63 -6.47 -8.43
CA LEU A 128 -5.74 -5.68 -7.94
C LEU A 128 -5.61 -4.18 -8.20
N MET A 129 -4.38 -3.69 -8.34
CA MET A 129 -4.15 -2.26 -8.51
C MET A 129 -3.82 -1.94 -9.94
N ASP A 130 -4.04 -0.69 -10.33
CA ASP A 130 -3.78 -0.23 -11.70
C ASP A 130 -2.30 0.02 -11.94
N GLU A 131 -1.58 0.48 -10.92
CA GLU A 131 -0.14 0.68 -10.98
C GLU A 131 0.48 0.25 -9.66
N VAL A 132 1.64 -0.38 -9.73
CA VAL A 132 2.37 -0.79 -8.53
C VAL A 132 3.86 -0.59 -8.77
N GLU A 133 4.53 0.04 -7.81
CA GLU A 133 5.97 0.27 -7.90
C GLU A 133 6.61 0.01 -6.54
N PHE A 134 7.72 -0.72 -6.54
CA PHE A 134 8.48 -0.99 -5.32
C PHE A 134 9.77 -0.17 -5.36
N THR A 135 10.02 0.57 -4.29
CA THR A 135 11.20 1.44 -4.20
C THR A 135 11.76 1.37 -2.79
N THR A 136 12.87 2.06 -2.58
CA THR A 136 13.42 2.24 -1.25
C THR A 136 12.72 3.43 -0.61
N ALA A 137 12.28 3.28 0.63
CA ALA A 137 11.66 4.38 1.36
C ALA A 137 12.70 5.43 1.71
N PRO A 138 12.27 6.70 1.90
CA PRO A 138 13.19 7.76 2.31
C PRO A 138 13.94 7.44 3.60
N SER A 139 13.34 6.66 4.49
CA SER A 139 13.95 6.26 5.75
C SER A 139 14.96 5.12 5.59
N GLY A 140 15.10 4.56 4.39
CA GLY A 140 16.00 3.44 4.13
C GLY A 140 15.34 2.08 4.08
N GLY A 141 14.07 1.98 4.46
CA GLY A 141 13.33 0.74 4.36
C GLY A 141 12.74 0.57 2.96
N ASN A 142 11.72 -0.24 2.85
CA ASN A 142 11.05 -0.51 1.57
C ASN A 142 9.75 0.26 1.45
N GLN A 143 9.39 0.59 0.23
CA GLN A 143 8.13 1.27 -0.03
C GLN A 143 7.45 0.65 -1.24
N VAL A 144 6.15 0.45 -1.13
CA VAL A 144 5.32 0.13 -2.28
C VAL A 144 4.38 1.30 -2.53
N ARG A 145 4.31 1.70 -3.81
CA ARG A 145 3.37 2.71 -4.26
C ARG A 145 2.34 2.02 -5.12
N MET A 146 1.09 2.18 -4.74
CA MET A 146 -0.04 1.56 -5.43
C MET A 146 -0.99 2.64 -5.89
N VAL A 147 -1.53 2.49 -7.09
CA VAL A 147 -2.48 3.46 -7.63
C VAL A 147 -3.74 2.72 -8.08
N ILE A 148 -4.89 3.24 -7.71
CA ILE A 148 -6.16 2.75 -8.19
C ILE A 148 -6.90 3.92 -8.83
N HIS A 149 -7.35 3.72 -10.06
CA HIS A 149 -8.02 4.76 -10.83
C HIS A 149 -9.51 4.76 -10.57
N LEU A 150 -10.06 5.96 -10.46
CA LEU A 150 -11.50 6.13 -10.33
C LEU A 150 -12.11 6.09 -11.73
N GLU A 151 -12.94 5.10 -11.95
CA GLU A 151 -13.64 4.96 -13.22
C GLU A 151 -14.96 5.72 -13.15
N ARG A 152 -15.22 6.52 -14.16
CA ARG A 152 -16.43 7.33 -14.23
C ARG A 152 -17.31 6.94 -15.41
#